data_6e686c3fd3e4debd81c5e8ddada9699d
#
_entry.id   6e686c3fd3e4debd81c5e8ddada9699d
#
_cell.length_a   1.000
_cell.length_b   1.000
_cell.length_c   1.000
_cell.angle_alpha   90.00
_cell.angle_beta   90.00
_cell.angle_gamma   90.00
#
_symmetry.space_group_name_H-M   'P 1'
#
loop_
_entity.id
_entity.type
_entity.pdbx_description
1 polymer ?
#
loop_
_entity_poly.entity_id
_entity_poly.type
_entity_poly.pdbx_seq_one_letter_code
_entity_poly.pdbx_strand_id
1 'polypeptide(L)'
;MSAQHIHILYIDDEIHNLNAFKASFRRIYTVQTAESAEEAYKLLEDHEFHIIISDQRMPKMTGIEFFESILNKYPEPIRILLTGYADINAVIDAINKGQVYKYFSKPWNDEELRHNIEKAYEVYALRKENRELTEKLLSVNEQLEFLLRQKLIS
;
A
#
# COMPACT_ATOMS: atom_id res chain seq x y z
N MET A 1 -19.94 2.56 -1.10
CA MET A 1 -19.08 1.74 -0.26
C MET A 1 -18.66 2.51 0.98
N SER A 2 -18.69 1.86 2.11
CA SER A 2 -18.26 2.48 3.36
C SER A 2 -16.76 2.61 3.42
N ALA A 3 -16.24 3.78 3.81
CA ALA A 3 -14.82 4.01 4.03
C ALA A 3 -14.21 3.07 5.08
N GLN A 4 -15.04 2.48 5.95
CA GLN A 4 -14.61 1.52 6.97
C GLN A 4 -13.96 0.25 6.39
N HIS A 5 -14.14 -0.02 5.10
CA HIS A 5 -13.49 -1.15 4.44
C HIS A 5 -12.01 -0.91 4.16
N ILE A 6 -11.54 0.33 4.27
CA ILE A 6 -10.14 0.63 4.00
C ILE A 6 -9.31 0.23 5.21
N HIS A 7 -8.40 -0.71 5.01
CA HIS A 7 -7.53 -1.24 6.05
C HIS A 7 -6.13 -0.67 5.88
N ILE A 8 -5.68 0.08 6.87
CA ILE A 8 -4.42 0.84 6.81
C ILE A 8 -3.45 0.35 7.87
N LEU A 9 -2.19 0.17 7.47
CA LEU A 9 -1.07 -0.04 8.39
C LEU A 9 -0.26 1.25 8.43
N TYR A 10 -0.04 1.79 9.62
CA TYR A 10 0.80 2.98 9.82
C TYR A 10 2.00 2.63 10.69
N ILE A 11 3.19 2.94 10.19
CA ILE A 11 4.46 2.62 10.85
C ILE A 11 5.20 3.90 11.18
N ASP A 12 5.52 4.08 12.47
CA ASP A 12 6.26 5.24 12.94
C ASP A 12 6.88 4.87 14.29
N ASP A 13 8.13 5.22 14.51
CA ASP A 13 8.82 4.91 15.76
C ASP A 13 8.39 5.82 16.93
N GLU A 14 7.70 6.92 16.64
CA GLU A 14 7.18 7.81 17.67
C GLU A 14 5.74 7.46 18.04
N ILE A 15 5.54 7.04 19.29
CA ILE A 15 4.22 6.64 19.79
C ILE A 15 3.19 7.76 19.69
N HIS A 16 3.62 9.02 19.84
CA HIS A 16 2.71 10.17 19.72
C HIS A 16 2.11 10.26 18.32
N ASN A 17 2.90 10.00 17.28
CA ASN A 17 2.42 10.02 15.91
C ASN A 17 1.44 8.87 15.65
N LEU A 18 1.72 7.69 16.18
CA LEU A 18 0.82 6.54 16.08
C LEU A 18 -0.53 6.83 16.71
N ASN A 19 -0.51 7.40 17.92
CA ASN A 19 -1.74 7.75 18.64
C ASN A 19 -2.51 8.85 17.92
N ALA A 20 -1.83 9.85 17.40
CA ALA A 20 -2.46 10.93 16.65
C ALA A 20 -3.15 10.41 15.40
N PHE A 21 -2.50 9.52 14.67
CA PHE A 21 -3.07 8.91 13.47
C PHE A 21 -4.31 8.09 13.79
N LYS A 22 -4.24 7.26 14.82
CA LYS A 22 -5.40 6.49 15.29
C LYS A 22 -6.55 7.39 15.69
N ALA A 23 -6.26 8.44 16.45
CA ALA A 23 -7.29 9.37 16.92
C ALA A 23 -8.01 10.03 15.75
N SER A 24 -7.29 10.39 14.69
CA SER A 24 -7.85 11.03 13.52
C SER A 24 -8.66 10.09 12.64
N PHE A 25 -8.27 8.82 12.52
CA PHE A 25 -8.77 7.95 11.46
C PHE A 25 -9.46 6.67 11.91
N ARG A 26 -9.35 6.26 13.18
CA ARG A 26 -9.91 4.97 13.65
C ARG A 26 -11.43 4.83 13.49
N ARG A 27 -12.15 5.94 13.43
CA ARG A 27 -13.62 5.91 13.27
C ARG A 27 -14.02 5.78 11.81
N ILE A 28 -13.11 6.10 10.89
CA ILE A 28 -13.38 6.13 9.46
C ILE A 28 -12.81 4.88 8.79
N TYR A 29 -11.63 4.44 9.22
CA TYR A 29 -10.90 3.32 8.62
C TYR A 29 -10.55 2.28 9.67
N THR A 30 -10.20 1.09 9.23
CA THR A 30 -9.59 0.09 10.10
C THR A 30 -8.09 0.35 10.12
N VAL A 31 -7.59 0.81 11.25
CA VAL A 31 -6.19 1.23 11.38
C VAL A 31 -5.44 0.31 12.32
N GLN A 32 -4.31 -0.19 11.85
CA GLN A 32 -3.33 -0.87 12.70
C GLN A 32 -2.02 -0.12 12.65
N THR A 33 -1.29 -0.09 13.76
CA THR A 33 -0.05 0.65 13.88
C THR A 33 1.09 -0.25 14.31
N ALA A 34 2.31 0.12 13.89
CA ALA A 34 3.53 -0.57 14.26
C ALA A 34 4.59 0.45 14.64
N GLU A 35 5.37 0.16 15.67
CA GLU A 35 6.46 1.03 16.11
C GLU A 35 7.77 0.74 15.38
N SER A 36 7.83 -0.36 14.65
CA SER A 36 9.05 -0.79 13.97
C SER A 36 8.71 -1.62 12.73
N ALA A 37 9.69 -1.82 11.86
CA ALA A 37 9.55 -2.72 10.73
C ALA A 37 9.25 -4.15 11.18
N GLU A 38 9.85 -4.60 12.27
CA GLU A 38 9.61 -5.95 12.80
C GLU A 38 8.14 -6.18 13.16
N GLU A 39 7.53 -5.21 13.86
CA GLU A 39 6.10 -5.29 14.18
C GLU A 39 5.25 -5.25 12.92
N ALA A 40 5.64 -4.41 11.95
CA ALA A 40 4.93 -4.31 10.69
C ALA A 40 4.96 -5.62 9.90
N TYR A 41 6.09 -6.31 9.87
CA TYR A 41 6.19 -7.62 9.22
C TYR A 41 5.22 -8.63 9.81
N LYS A 42 5.09 -8.65 11.14
CA LYS A 42 4.14 -9.55 11.82
C LYS A 42 2.70 -9.24 11.47
N LEU A 43 2.36 -7.96 11.42
CA LEU A 43 1.01 -7.54 11.05
C LEU A 43 0.68 -7.89 9.61
N LEU A 44 1.66 -7.77 8.71
CA LEU A 44 1.48 -8.14 7.31
C LEU A 44 1.25 -9.65 7.11
N GLU A 45 1.80 -10.48 7.98
CA GLU A 45 1.55 -11.92 7.94
C GLU A 45 0.12 -12.28 8.36
N ASP A 46 -0.45 -11.53 9.29
CA ASP A 46 -1.74 -11.85 9.89
C ASP A 46 -2.92 -11.10 9.27
N HIS A 47 -2.68 -10.02 8.54
CA HIS A 47 -3.72 -9.14 8.01
C HIS A 47 -3.44 -8.72 6.58
N GLU A 48 -4.52 -8.45 5.84
CA GLU A 48 -4.42 -7.82 4.53
C GLU A 48 -4.63 -6.31 4.67
N PHE A 49 -3.74 -5.54 4.06
CA PHE A 49 -3.83 -4.08 4.07
C PHE A 49 -4.02 -3.56 2.65
N HIS A 50 -4.83 -2.54 2.51
CA HIS A 50 -5.00 -1.83 1.25
C HIS A 50 -3.94 -0.75 1.08
N ILE A 51 -3.56 -0.12 2.19
CA ILE A 51 -2.63 1.01 2.21
C ILE A 51 -1.64 0.82 3.36
N ILE A 52 -0.37 1.08 3.07
CA ILE A 52 0.67 1.10 4.09
C ILE A 52 1.28 2.49 4.10
N ILE A 53 1.27 3.14 5.26
CA ILE A 53 1.86 4.45 5.45
C ILE A 53 3.03 4.30 6.41
N SER A 54 4.19 4.80 6.04
CA SER A 54 5.39 4.69 6.87
C SER A 54 6.09 6.03 7.01
N ASP A 55 6.59 6.29 8.22
CA ASP A 55 7.55 7.35 8.42
C ASP A 55 8.86 6.98 7.72
N GLN A 56 9.60 7.97 7.23
CA GLN A 56 10.88 7.72 6.56
C GLN A 56 12.00 7.48 7.57
N ARG A 57 12.08 8.32 8.60
CA ARG A 57 13.18 8.24 9.58
C ARG A 57 12.81 7.35 10.75
N MET A 58 13.27 6.12 10.71
CA MET A 58 13.11 5.16 11.79
C MET A 58 14.47 4.55 12.13
N PRO A 59 14.68 4.14 13.38
CA PRO A 59 15.89 3.40 13.73
C PRO A 59 15.99 2.10 12.94
N LYS A 60 17.18 1.67 12.62
CA LYS A 60 17.49 0.41 11.92
C LYS A 60 17.10 0.36 10.45
N MET A 61 15.95 0.90 10.07
CA MET A 61 15.45 0.78 8.68
C MET A 61 14.60 1.99 8.34
N THR A 62 14.87 2.64 7.20
CA THR A 62 14.04 3.74 6.72
C THR A 62 12.72 3.20 6.15
N GLY A 63 11.74 4.10 5.99
CA GLY A 63 10.48 3.75 5.35
C GLY A 63 10.67 3.23 3.92
N ILE A 64 11.54 3.86 3.16
CA ILE A 64 11.87 3.41 1.79
C ILE A 64 12.47 2.00 1.81
N GLU A 65 13.43 1.75 2.70
CA GLU A 65 14.02 0.42 2.83
C GLU A 65 12.99 -0.62 3.23
N PHE A 66 12.08 -0.26 4.13
CA PHE A 66 10.98 -1.14 4.51
C PHE A 66 10.11 -1.48 3.30
N PHE A 67 9.71 -0.49 2.52
CA PHE A 67 8.89 -0.70 1.33
C PHE A 67 9.60 -1.58 0.30
N GLU A 68 10.89 -1.38 0.10
CA GLU A 68 11.68 -2.25 -0.77
C GLU A 68 11.66 -3.70 -0.29
N SER A 69 11.77 -3.90 1.01
CA SER A 69 11.83 -5.25 1.61
C SER A 69 10.54 -6.04 1.45
N ILE A 70 9.39 -5.37 1.35
CA ILE A 70 8.08 -6.04 1.25
C ILE A 70 7.53 -6.12 -0.17
N LEU A 71 8.17 -5.43 -1.12
CA LEU A 71 7.62 -5.25 -2.47
C LEU A 71 7.31 -6.56 -3.19
N ASN A 72 8.20 -7.55 -3.08
CA ASN A 72 8.03 -8.83 -3.76
C ASN A 72 6.95 -9.72 -3.10
N LYS A 73 6.87 -9.69 -1.79
CA LYS A 73 5.93 -10.53 -1.04
C LYS A 73 4.55 -9.90 -0.95
N TYR A 74 4.48 -8.58 -0.83
CA TYR A 74 3.23 -7.83 -0.68
C TYR A 74 3.18 -6.68 -1.69
N PRO A 75 3.01 -6.97 -2.99
CA PRO A 75 3.00 -5.93 -4.02
C PRO A 75 1.69 -5.13 -4.09
N GLU A 76 0.60 -5.65 -3.55
CA GLU A 76 -0.73 -5.05 -3.72
C GLU A 76 -0.98 -3.77 -2.93
N PRO A 77 -0.57 -3.66 -1.63
CA PRO A 77 -0.87 -2.44 -0.88
C PRO A 77 -0.24 -1.21 -1.51
N ILE A 78 -0.98 -0.11 -1.48
CA ILE A 78 -0.46 1.18 -1.93
C ILE A 78 0.44 1.74 -0.82
N ARG A 79 1.64 2.14 -1.18
CA ARG A 79 2.67 2.57 -0.24
C ARG A 79 2.80 4.08 -0.24
N ILE A 80 2.55 4.68 0.92
CA ILE A 80 2.62 6.13 1.14
C ILE A 80 3.68 6.43 2.19
N LEU A 81 4.49 7.44 1.94
CA LEU A 81 5.55 7.85 2.85
C LEU A 81 5.18 9.16 3.53
N LEU A 82 5.40 9.25 4.84
CA LEU A 82 5.34 10.50 5.60
C LEU A 82 6.77 10.90 5.95
N THR A 83 7.17 12.10 5.58
CA THR A 83 8.56 12.51 5.74
C THR A 83 8.71 14.00 6.06
N GLY A 84 9.81 14.36 6.69
CA GLY A 84 10.26 15.74 6.75
C GLY A 84 11.00 16.13 5.46
N TYR A 85 11.46 17.36 5.39
CA TYR A 85 12.04 17.90 4.16
C TYR A 85 13.43 17.37 3.80
N ALA A 86 14.10 16.68 4.70
CA ALA A 86 15.53 16.37 4.56
C ALA A 86 15.86 15.30 3.51
N ASP A 87 14.90 14.45 3.14
CA ASP A 87 15.16 13.29 2.27
C ASP A 87 14.45 13.36 0.93
N ILE A 88 14.14 14.55 0.44
CA ILE A 88 13.28 14.72 -0.73
C ILE A 88 13.81 14.04 -1.98
N ASN A 89 15.12 14.04 -2.21
CA ASN A 89 15.70 13.41 -3.39
C ASN A 89 15.56 11.89 -3.36
N ALA A 90 15.77 11.28 -2.19
CA ALA A 90 15.57 9.85 -2.02
C ALA A 90 14.11 9.46 -2.21
N VAL A 91 13.19 10.30 -1.75
CA VAL A 91 11.75 10.08 -1.89
C VAL A 91 11.34 10.14 -3.36
N ILE A 92 11.80 11.15 -4.09
CA ILE A 92 11.50 11.29 -5.52
C ILE A 92 12.02 10.09 -6.30
N ASP A 93 13.23 9.63 -6.00
CA ASP A 93 13.80 8.46 -6.63
C ASP A 93 12.96 7.21 -6.37
N ALA A 94 12.51 7.01 -5.13
CA ALA A 94 11.66 5.88 -4.76
C ALA A 94 10.31 5.91 -5.49
N ILE A 95 9.72 7.10 -5.66
CA ILE A 95 8.48 7.25 -6.42
C ILE A 95 8.72 6.86 -7.88
N ASN A 96 9.80 7.35 -8.47
CA ASN A 96 10.13 7.07 -9.88
C ASN A 96 10.40 5.59 -10.13
N LYS A 97 10.91 4.87 -9.13
CA LYS A 97 11.13 3.42 -9.21
C LYS A 97 9.89 2.59 -8.89
N GLY A 98 8.78 3.23 -8.56
CA GLY A 98 7.55 2.52 -8.22
C GLY A 98 7.52 1.90 -6.82
N GLN A 99 8.48 2.22 -5.98
CA GLN A 99 8.56 1.70 -4.61
C GLN A 99 7.63 2.42 -3.67
N VAL A 100 7.35 3.69 -3.94
CA VAL A 100 6.45 4.56 -3.18
C VAL A 100 5.45 5.15 -4.16
N TYR A 101 4.17 5.14 -3.79
CA TYR A 101 3.12 5.73 -4.61
C TYR A 101 3.09 7.25 -4.48
N LYS A 102 3.16 7.73 -3.24
CA LYS A 102 3.06 9.17 -2.92
C LYS A 102 3.72 9.46 -1.58
N TYR A 103 4.10 10.71 -1.36
CA TYR A 103 4.61 11.12 -0.07
C TYR A 103 3.85 12.36 0.43
N PHE A 104 3.87 12.54 1.75
CA PHE A 104 3.33 13.72 2.43
C PHE A 104 4.35 14.25 3.42
N SER A 105 4.35 15.57 3.57
CA SER A 105 5.19 16.23 4.57
C SER A 105 4.52 16.21 5.93
N LYS A 106 5.33 16.02 6.98
CA LYS A 106 4.87 16.20 8.36
C LYS A 106 4.97 17.66 8.76
N PRO A 107 4.05 18.18 9.57
CA PRO A 107 2.82 17.54 10.07
C PRO A 107 1.76 17.45 8.97
N TRP A 108 0.92 16.41 9.03
CA TRP A 108 -0.12 16.25 8.04
C TRP A 108 -1.37 17.03 8.40
N ASN A 109 -2.17 17.36 7.37
CA ASN A 109 -3.51 17.87 7.51
C ASN A 109 -4.48 16.70 7.37
N ASP A 110 -5.38 16.51 8.34
CA ASP A 110 -6.26 15.34 8.36
C ASP A 110 -7.16 15.25 7.13
N GLU A 111 -7.73 16.35 6.68
CA GLU A 111 -8.61 16.34 5.51
C GLU A 111 -7.85 16.02 4.23
N GLU A 112 -6.67 16.60 4.07
CA GLU A 112 -5.81 16.35 2.91
C GLU A 112 -5.36 14.90 2.89
N LEU A 113 -4.91 14.38 4.03
CA LEU A 113 -4.47 13.00 4.14
C LEU A 113 -5.62 12.03 3.89
N ARG A 114 -6.79 12.30 4.44
CA ARG A 114 -8.00 11.51 4.20
C ARG A 114 -8.34 11.46 2.71
N HIS A 115 -8.35 12.60 2.04
CA HIS A 115 -8.64 12.66 0.61
C HIS A 115 -7.66 11.80 -0.19
N ASN A 116 -6.40 11.86 0.17
CA ASN A 116 -5.36 11.08 -0.51
C ASN A 116 -5.41 9.59 -0.18
N ILE A 117 -5.82 9.23 1.04
CA ILE A 117 -6.08 7.83 1.41
C ILE A 117 -7.20 7.26 0.54
N GLU A 118 -8.28 8.00 0.37
CA GLU A 118 -9.40 7.55 -0.45
C GLU A 118 -9.01 7.41 -1.92
N LYS A 119 -8.20 8.32 -2.44
CA LYS A 119 -7.65 8.19 -3.80
C LYS A 119 -6.71 6.98 -3.93
N ALA A 120 -5.87 6.75 -2.93
CA ALA A 120 -4.99 5.59 -2.93
C ALA A 120 -5.80 4.29 -2.94
N TYR A 121 -6.89 4.25 -2.20
CA TYR A 121 -7.77 3.08 -2.20
C TYR A 121 -8.41 2.87 -3.58
N GLU A 122 -8.82 3.93 -4.27
CA GLU A 122 -9.31 3.82 -5.64
C GLU A 122 -8.27 3.19 -6.57
N VAL A 123 -7.00 3.59 -6.41
CA VAL A 123 -5.90 3.02 -7.20
C VAL A 123 -5.72 1.54 -6.85
N TYR A 124 -5.77 1.19 -5.57
CA TYR A 124 -5.71 -0.21 -5.13
C TYR A 124 -6.82 -1.04 -5.79
N ALA A 125 -8.05 -0.56 -5.71
CA ALA A 125 -9.22 -1.25 -6.26
C ALA A 125 -9.10 -1.43 -7.77
N LEU A 126 -8.67 -0.40 -8.48
CA LEU A 126 -8.49 -0.44 -9.94
C LEU A 126 -7.39 -1.43 -10.33
N ARG A 127 -6.28 -1.43 -9.62
CA ARG A 127 -5.18 -2.37 -9.89
C ARG A 127 -5.60 -3.81 -9.65
N LYS A 128 -6.37 -4.04 -8.59
CA LYS A 128 -6.90 -5.36 -8.26
C LYS A 128 -7.85 -5.85 -9.35
N GLU A 129 -8.81 -5.02 -9.74
CA GLU A 129 -9.77 -5.33 -10.80
C GLU A 129 -9.05 -5.63 -12.11
N ASN A 130 -8.07 -4.82 -12.46
CA ASN A 130 -7.29 -5.01 -13.68
C ASN A 130 -6.53 -6.34 -13.68
N ARG A 131 -5.93 -6.72 -12.55
CA ARG A 131 -5.26 -8.02 -12.42
C ARG A 131 -6.25 -9.17 -12.60
N GLU A 132 -7.40 -9.09 -11.93
CA GLU A 132 -8.43 -10.13 -12.00
C GLU A 132 -8.98 -10.29 -13.42
N LEU A 133 -9.22 -9.18 -14.11
CA LEU A 133 -9.67 -9.19 -15.50
C LEU A 133 -8.60 -9.74 -16.44
N THR A 134 -7.34 -9.39 -16.23
CA THR A 134 -6.23 -9.91 -17.02
C THR A 134 -6.10 -11.43 -16.86
N GLU A 135 -6.15 -11.93 -15.63
CA GLU A 135 -6.10 -13.35 -15.34
C GLU A 135 -7.26 -14.09 -15.99
N LYS A 136 -8.45 -13.52 -15.91
CA LYS A 136 -9.65 -14.11 -16.55
C LYS A 136 -9.50 -14.15 -18.06
N LEU A 137 -8.99 -13.08 -18.65
CA LEU A 137 -8.78 -13.00 -20.10
C LEU A 137 -7.76 -14.03 -20.56
N LEU A 138 -6.66 -14.20 -19.84
CA LEU A 138 -5.66 -15.21 -20.15
C LEU A 138 -6.25 -16.63 -20.06
N SER A 139 -7.06 -16.90 -19.05
CA SER A 139 -7.73 -18.19 -18.89
C SER A 139 -8.68 -18.47 -20.06
N VAL A 140 -9.45 -17.48 -20.49
CA VAL A 140 -10.37 -17.61 -21.63
C VAL A 140 -9.58 -17.86 -22.90
N ASN A 141 -8.48 -17.15 -23.12
CA ASN A 141 -7.63 -17.35 -24.29
C ASN A 141 -7.04 -18.76 -24.35
N GLU A 142 -6.60 -19.29 -23.21
CA GLU A 142 -6.10 -20.67 -23.13
C GLU A 142 -7.19 -21.68 -23.51
N GLN A 143 -8.41 -21.46 -23.03
CA GLN A 143 -9.55 -22.32 -23.37
C GLN A 143 -9.87 -22.27 -24.86
N LEU A 144 -9.84 -21.07 -25.45
CA LEU A 144 -10.09 -20.92 -26.88
C LEU A 144 -9.00 -21.59 -27.72
N GLU A 145 -7.74 -21.45 -27.34
CA GLU A 145 -6.65 -22.13 -28.03
C GLU A 145 -6.80 -23.66 -27.98
N PHE A 146 -7.16 -24.17 -26.80
CA PHE A 146 -7.39 -25.61 -26.62
C PHE A 146 -8.50 -26.08 -27.55
N LEU A 147 -9.63 -25.37 -27.60
CA LEU A 147 -10.77 -25.73 -28.44
C LEU A 147 -10.41 -25.68 -29.94
N LEU A 148 -9.62 -24.68 -30.34
CA LEU A 148 -9.17 -24.59 -31.72
C LEU A 148 -8.26 -25.74 -32.11
N ARG A 149 -7.36 -26.17 -31.23
CA ARG A 149 -6.49 -27.32 -31.47
C ARG A 149 -7.30 -28.60 -31.58
N GLN A 150 -8.32 -28.79 -30.73
CA GLN A 150 -9.19 -29.94 -30.78
C GLN A 150 -9.93 -30.00 -32.14
N LYS A 151 -10.41 -28.84 -32.60
CA LYS A 151 -11.11 -28.77 -33.88
C LYS A 151 -10.21 -29.06 -35.07
N LEU A 152 -8.95 -28.66 -35.03
CA LEU A 152 -7.99 -28.92 -36.09
C LEU A 152 -7.56 -30.39 -36.16
N ILE A 153 -7.58 -31.08 -35.04
CA ILE A 153 -7.18 -32.51 -34.96
C ILE A 153 -8.33 -33.45 -35.36
N SER A 154 -9.55 -33.03 -35.09
CA SER A 154 -10.73 -33.82 -35.49
C SER A 154 -11.13 -33.55 -36.94
#